data_8ab20a36a9dd3c285199d967ba485d92
#
_entry.id   8ab20a36a9dd3c285199d967ba485d92
#
_cell.length_a   1.000
_cell.length_b   1.000
_cell.length_c   1.000
_cell.angle_alpha   90.00
_cell.angle_beta   90.00
_cell.angle_gamma   90.00
#
_symmetry.space_group_name_H-M   'P 1'
#
loop_
_entity.id
_entity.type
_entity.pdbx_description
1 polymer ?
#
loop_
_entity_poly.entity_id
_entity_poly.type
_entity_poly.pdbx_seq_one_letter_code
_entity_poly.pdbx_strand_id
1 'polypeptide(L)'
;MALLATIRCIVLAGILGSCTERTEMIRQLGREHMDTVSAGIRIAPDSLPPDTAAWRQALRHLAHGAPLTWWAAAEDGPPLPGALLPYKRIVAYYGNLYAPAMGILGALPEDALMEKLAGEMRLWEATDTMIPTVSALHYIAVTAQRTPGRDGMYRLRMPHTEIDRVIDMARRHQAIVFLDIQTGHSDALTETKALAGYLAMPDVHLGLDPEYNMTGGQIPCSTIGTMDAATINAVSGYLAELVRENGLPPKILVVHRFTQAMVTNAQSITRRPEVQFVMNMDGFGSPARKKDTYGAYIGKKPPQFTGFKLFYKIDPATGGRLMLPAEVLLLQPSPVYIQYQ
;
A
#
# COMPACT_ATOMS: atom_id res chain seq x y z
N MET A 1 38.81 9.64 30.66
CA MET A 1 37.92 8.57 31.15
C MET A 1 36.69 9.17 31.85
N ALA A 2 36.01 10.13 31.25
CA ALA A 2 34.82 10.79 31.87
C ALA A 2 33.64 11.00 30.88
N LEU A 3 33.67 10.31 29.73
CA LEU A 3 32.62 10.45 28.70
C LEU A 3 31.79 9.17 28.44
N LEU A 4 32.01 8.09 29.22
CA LEU A 4 31.31 6.81 29.05
C LEU A 4 30.32 6.48 30.19
N ALA A 5 30.17 7.38 31.17
CA ALA A 5 29.27 7.17 32.32
C ALA A 5 27.88 7.81 32.16
N THR A 6 27.66 8.68 31.15
CA THR A 6 26.39 9.45 30.99
C THR A 6 25.36 8.75 30.11
N ILE A 7 25.75 7.71 29.36
CA ILE A 7 24.83 7.00 28.43
C ILE A 7 24.08 5.83 29.10
N ARG A 8 24.50 5.39 30.28
CA ARG A 8 23.88 4.24 30.97
C ARG A 8 22.68 4.54 31.87
N CYS A 9 22.34 5.80 32.14
CA CYS A 9 21.20 6.16 33.01
C CYS A 9 19.91 6.52 32.28
N ILE A 10 19.88 6.62 30.94
CA ILE A 10 18.67 6.98 30.18
C ILE A 10 17.86 5.77 29.75
N VAL A 11 18.42 4.55 29.79
CA VAL A 11 17.76 3.33 29.26
C VAL A 11 16.84 2.65 30.31
N LEU A 12 16.89 2.99 31.61
CA LEU A 12 16.09 2.30 32.63
C LEU A 12 14.87 3.06 33.16
N ALA A 13 14.59 4.28 32.69
CA ALA A 13 13.40 5.06 33.11
C ALA A 13 12.21 4.91 32.16
N GLY A 14 12.31 4.14 31.06
CA GLY A 14 11.31 4.05 29.98
C GLY A 14 10.25 2.96 30.11
N ILE A 15 10.16 2.22 31.21
CA ILE A 15 9.30 1.00 31.28
C ILE A 15 7.96 1.21 32.02
N LEU A 16 7.68 2.38 32.62
CA LEU A 16 6.46 2.61 33.42
C LEU A 16 5.62 3.82 32.98
N GLY A 17 5.65 4.20 31.69
CA GLY A 17 4.75 5.23 31.17
C GLY A 17 3.38 4.65 30.78
N SER A 18 2.30 5.39 31.07
CA SER A 18 0.93 5.05 30.66
C SER A 18 0.80 5.01 29.13
N CYS A 19 -0.23 4.32 28.62
CA CYS A 19 -0.51 4.23 27.17
C CYS A 19 -0.60 5.63 26.50
N THR A 20 -1.03 6.63 27.25
CA THR A 20 -1.16 8.03 26.81
C THR A 20 0.20 8.72 26.62
N GLU A 21 1.15 8.49 27.52
CA GLU A 21 2.50 9.07 27.42
C GLU A 21 3.30 8.45 26.27
N ARG A 22 3.11 7.16 26.00
CA ARG A 22 3.68 6.51 24.80
C ARG A 22 3.14 7.10 23.51
N THR A 23 1.86 7.39 23.45
CA THR A 23 1.22 7.99 22.27
C THR A 23 1.71 9.43 22.05
N GLU A 24 1.92 10.18 23.14
CA GLU A 24 2.45 11.54 23.09
C GLU A 24 3.93 11.57 22.66
N MET A 25 4.74 10.67 23.19
CA MET A 25 6.15 10.51 22.78
C MET A 25 6.30 10.11 21.32
N ILE A 26 5.44 9.21 20.81
CA ILE A 26 5.41 8.84 19.38
C ILE A 26 4.97 10.02 18.50
N ARG A 27 4.02 10.84 18.98
CA ARG A 27 3.60 12.09 18.32
C ARG A 27 4.73 13.13 18.30
N GLN A 28 5.49 13.25 19.37
CA GLN A 28 6.60 14.18 19.47
C GLN A 28 7.80 13.75 18.63
N LEU A 29 8.16 12.47 18.63
CA LEU A 29 9.19 11.89 17.73
C LEU A 29 8.77 12.03 16.26
N GLY A 30 7.48 11.85 15.95
CA GLY A 30 6.95 12.11 14.61
C GLY A 30 7.06 13.57 14.19
N ARG A 31 6.87 14.53 15.10
CA ARG A 31 7.01 15.97 14.80
C ARG A 31 8.47 16.40 14.66
N GLU A 32 9.35 15.97 15.54
CA GLU A 32 10.78 16.28 15.47
C GLU A 32 11.44 15.67 14.22
N HIS A 33 10.95 14.51 13.76
CA HIS A 33 11.38 13.91 12.50
C HIS A 33 10.81 14.63 11.27
N MET A 34 9.62 15.22 11.36
CA MET A 34 9.04 16.04 10.28
C MET A 34 9.86 17.28 9.97
N ASP A 35 10.46 17.93 10.98
CA ASP A 35 11.27 19.16 10.78
C ASP A 35 12.61 18.86 10.09
N THR A 36 13.16 17.66 10.23
CA THR A 36 14.43 17.25 9.59
C THR A 36 14.25 16.59 8.22
N VAL A 37 13.11 15.98 7.94
CA VAL A 37 12.83 15.27 6.66
C VAL A 37 12.15 16.17 5.62
N SER A 38 11.67 17.35 6.02
CA SER A 38 11.03 18.35 5.15
C SER A 38 11.93 18.91 4.04
N ALA A 39 13.21 18.53 4.01
CA ALA A 39 14.16 19.00 2.99
C ALA A 39 14.21 18.15 1.70
N GLY A 40 13.60 16.95 1.67
CA GLY A 40 13.71 16.01 0.54
C GLY A 40 12.44 15.85 -0.32
N ILE A 41 11.27 15.83 0.29
CA ILE A 41 9.99 15.79 -0.44
C ILE A 41 9.22 17.04 -0.04
N ARG A 42 9.44 18.14 -0.75
CA ARG A 42 8.56 19.30 -0.65
C ARG A 42 7.23 18.96 -1.31
N ILE A 43 6.32 18.38 -0.55
CA ILE A 43 4.89 18.50 -0.83
C ILE A 43 4.54 19.88 -0.30
N ALA A 44 4.73 20.91 -1.16
CA ALA A 44 4.30 22.26 -0.83
C ALA A 44 2.78 22.23 -0.64
N PRO A 45 2.24 22.76 0.46
CA PRO A 45 0.84 23.07 0.57
C PRO A 45 0.54 24.36 -0.21
N ASP A 46 0.86 24.39 -1.50
CA ASP A 46 0.37 25.44 -2.36
C ASP A 46 -1.05 25.07 -2.74
N SER A 47 -1.98 25.80 -2.14
CA SER A 47 -3.41 25.79 -2.42
C SER A 47 -3.72 26.40 -3.79
N LEU A 48 -3.13 25.86 -4.85
CA LEU A 48 -3.67 26.08 -6.18
C LEU A 48 -5.03 25.36 -6.25
N PRO A 49 -6.05 25.99 -6.83
CA PRO A 49 -7.32 25.31 -7.01
C PRO A 49 -7.10 24.00 -7.76
N PRO A 50 -7.80 22.93 -7.38
CA PRO A 50 -7.59 21.61 -7.97
C PRO A 50 -7.73 21.71 -9.50
N ASP A 51 -6.70 21.31 -10.24
CA ASP A 51 -6.71 21.35 -11.71
C ASP A 51 -7.67 20.26 -12.26
N THR A 52 -8.91 20.64 -12.45
CA THR A 52 -9.96 19.78 -13.02
C THR A 52 -9.60 19.31 -14.43
N ALA A 53 -8.86 20.10 -15.21
CA ALA A 53 -8.47 19.74 -16.57
C ALA A 53 -7.40 18.64 -16.56
N ALA A 54 -6.35 18.81 -15.77
CA ALA A 54 -5.29 17.80 -15.61
C ALA A 54 -5.85 16.50 -15.03
N TRP A 55 -6.73 16.57 -14.03
CA TRP A 55 -7.42 15.41 -13.48
C TRP A 55 -8.21 14.63 -14.52
N ARG A 56 -9.07 15.32 -15.30
CA ARG A 56 -9.83 14.69 -16.37
C ARG A 56 -8.95 14.13 -17.48
N GLN A 57 -7.87 14.81 -17.81
CA GLN A 57 -6.89 14.33 -18.80
C GLN A 57 -6.26 13.02 -18.35
N ALA A 58 -5.79 12.93 -17.09
CA ALA A 58 -5.23 11.73 -16.52
C ALA A 58 -6.25 10.56 -16.54
N LEU A 59 -7.49 10.80 -16.13
CA LEU A 59 -8.53 9.75 -16.18
C LEU A 59 -8.84 9.30 -17.61
N ARG A 60 -8.92 10.21 -18.59
CA ARG A 60 -9.12 9.83 -20.00
C ARG A 60 -7.97 9.00 -20.54
N HIS A 61 -6.74 9.34 -20.16
CA HIS A 61 -5.57 8.56 -20.52
C HIS A 61 -5.65 7.13 -19.96
N LEU A 62 -5.96 7.00 -18.68
CA LEU A 62 -6.12 5.68 -18.00
C LEU A 62 -7.32 4.88 -18.55
N ALA A 63 -8.34 5.54 -19.05
CA ALA A 63 -9.50 4.92 -19.67
C ALA A 63 -9.31 4.61 -21.18
N HIS A 64 -8.12 4.88 -21.75
CA HIS A 64 -7.84 4.73 -23.19
C HIS A 64 -8.84 5.46 -24.09
N GLY A 65 -9.26 6.65 -23.70
CA GLY A 65 -10.22 7.46 -24.43
C GLY A 65 -11.68 6.97 -24.35
N ALA A 66 -11.96 5.89 -23.61
CA ALA A 66 -13.33 5.46 -23.37
C ALA A 66 -14.11 6.53 -22.57
N PRO A 67 -15.46 6.63 -22.76
CA PRO A 67 -16.29 7.51 -21.94
C PRO A 67 -16.08 7.20 -20.45
N LEU A 68 -15.98 8.25 -19.62
CA LEU A 68 -15.71 8.05 -18.17
C LEU A 68 -16.96 7.67 -17.36
N THR A 69 -18.13 7.61 -17.97
CA THR A 69 -19.42 7.39 -17.29
C THR A 69 -19.57 6.03 -16.58
N TRP A 70 -18.71 5.06 -16.94
CA TRP A 70 -18.71 3.74 -16.29
C TRP A 70 -17.76 3.65 -15.10
N TRP A 71 -16.90 4.65 -14.91
CA TRP A 71 -15.82 4.61 -13.93
C TRP A 71 -16.09 5.53 -12.75
N ALA A 72 -16.31 4.96 -11.58
CA ALA A 72 -16.68 5.68 -10.37
C ALA A 72 -15.69 6.79 -9.98
N ALA A 73 -14.38 6.61 -10.23
CA ALA A 73 -13.38 7.66 -9.99
C ALA A 73 -13.67 8.98 -10.71
N ALA A 74 -14.40 8.95 -11.83
CA ALA A 74 -14.73 10.16 -12.58
C ALA A 74 -15.81 11.03 -11.91
N GLU A 75 -16.52 10.48 -10.95
CA GLU A 75 -17.54 11.20 -10.16
C GLU A 75 -16.94 11.95 -8.96
N ASP A 76 -15.73 11.57 -8.52
CA ASP A 76 -15.12 12.07 -7.28
C ASP A 76 -14.63 13.53 -7.38
N GLY A 77 -14.38 14.02 -8.59
CA GLY A 77 -13.70 15.31 -8.80
C GLY A 77 -12.19 15.22 -8.59
N PRO A 78 -11.49 16.37 -8.74
CA PRO A 78 -10.05 16.42 -8.51
C PRO A 78 -9.72 16.08 -7.05
N PRO A 79 -8.63 15.32 -6.81
CA PRO A 79 -8.27 14.91 -5.46
C PRO A 79 -7.75 16.07 -4.62
N LEU A 80 -7.69 15.87 -3.30
CA LEU A 80 -7.10 16.82 -2.36
C LEU A 80 -5.59 17.07 -2.68
N PRO A 81 -5.05 18.22 -2.27
CA PRO A 81 -3.63 18.55 -2.45
C PRO A 81 -2.69 17.47 -1.91
N GLY A 82 -1.61 17.21 -2.63
CA GLY A 82 -0.63 16.16 -2.28
C GLY A 82 -1.03 14.73 -2.68
N ALA A 83 -2.20 14.53 -3.28
CA ALA A 83 -2.62 13.24 -3.82
C ALA A 83 -1.69 12.78 -4.95
N LEU A 84 -1.33 11.51 -4.95
CA LEU A 84 -0.50 10.90 -5.99
C LEU A 84 -1.33 10.45 -7.20
N LEU A 85 -2.50 9.86 -6.96
CA LEU A 85 -3.35 9.32 -8.02
C LEU A 85 -4.38 10.36 -8.48
N PRO A 86 -4.68 10.44 -9.78
CA PRO A 86 -4.20 9.62 -10.89
C PRO A 86 -2.94 10.15 -11.59
N TYR A 87 -2.21 11.09 -11.02
CA TYR A 87 -1.11 11.83 -11.67
C TYR A 87 0.22 11.08 -11.67
N LYS A 88 0.33 10.03 -10.86
CA LYS A 88 1.51 9.18 -10.74
C LYS A 88 1.14 7.71 -10.88
N ARG A 89 2.05 6.89 -11.40
CA ARG A 89 1.97 5.43 -11.35
C ARG A 89 2.92 4.92 -10.29
N ILE A 90 2.41 4.16 -9.33
CA ILE A 90 3.20 3.59 -8.25
C ILE A 90 3.78 2.26 -8.74
N VAL A 91 5.10 2.09 -8.63
CA VAL A 91 5.79 0.83 -8.88
C VAL A 91 6.34 0.33 -7.56
N ALA A 92 5.78 -0.77 -7.06
CA ALA A 92 6.02 -1.27 -5.73
C ALA A 92 6.75 -2.63 -5.73
N TYR A 93 7.71 -2.80 -4.82
CA TYR A 93 8.27 -4.10 -4.46
C TYR A 93 7.62 -4.62 -3.19
N TYR A 94 7.05 -5.82 -3.29
CA TYR A 94 6.29 -6.49 -2.21
C TYR A 94 7.13 -7.54 -1.51
N GLY A 95 6.96 -7.70 -0.20
CA GLY A 95 7.56 -8.79 0.55
C GLY A 95 7.76 -8.49 2.03
N ASN A 96 8.67 -9.26 2.64
CA ASN A 96 9.00 -9.18 4.05
C ASN A 96 10.49 -9.42 4.26
N LEU A 97 11.17 -8.59 5.05
CA LEU A 97 12.62 -8.66 5.25
C LEU A 97 13.07 -9.92 6.00
N TYR A 98 12.20 -10.52 6.83
CA TYR A 98 12.49 -11.77 7.54
C TYR A 98 12.27 -13.02 6.70
N ALA A 99 11.46 -12.91 5.64
CA ALA A 99 11.04 -14.05 4.84
C ALA A 99 11.21 -13.77 3.34
N PRO A 100 12.43 -13.90 2.80
CA PRO A 100 12.72 -13.64 1.38
C PRO A 100 11.88 -14.45 0.39
N ALA A 101 11.29 -15.56 0.84
CA ALA A 101 10.37 -16.35 0.04
C ALA A 101 9.00 -15.66 -0.18
N MET A 102 8.67 -14.65 0.61
CA MET A 102 7.39 -13.92 0.51
C MET A 102 7.40 -12.84 -0.57
N GLY A 103 8.54 -12.50 -1.15
CA GLY A 103 8.58 -11.52 -2.22
C GLY A 103 9.98 -10.96 -2.48
N ILE A 104 10.07 -10.09 -3.49
CA ILE A 104 11.32 -9.46 -3.90
C ILE A 104 11.88 -8.53 -2.82
N LEU A 105 11.02 -7.86 -2.05
CA LEU A 105 11.41 -7.07 -0.89
C LEU A 105 11.90 -8.02 0.21
N GLY A 106 13.21 -8.02 0.44
CA GLY A 106 13.90 -8.96 1.34
C GLY A 106 14.68 -10.06 0.62
N ALA A 107 14.48 -10.26 -0.69
CA ALA A 107 15.21 -11.25 -1.46
C ALA A 107 16.59 -10.77 -1.94
N LEU A 108 16.83 -9.45 -1.95
CA LEU A 108 18.07 -8.81 -2.41
C LEU A 108 18.62 -7.86 -1.33
N PRO A 109 19.93 -7.60 -1.32
CA PRO A 109 20.49 -6.47 -0.58
C PRO A 109 19.90 -5.13 -1.04
N GLU A 110 19.86 -4.13 -0.15
CA GLU A 110 19.20 -2.85 -0.34
C GLU A 110 19.58 -2.18 -1.67
N ASP A 111 20.87 -1.98 -1.95
CA ASP A 111 21.31 -1.27 -3.16
C ASP A 111 20.86 -2.00 -4.44
N ALA A 112 21.02 -3.32 -4.49
CA ALA A 112 20.60 -4.14 -5.63
C ALA A 112 19.08 -4.17 -5.79
N LEU A 113 18.33 -4.14 -4.68
CA LEU A 113 16.88 -4.07 -4.67
C LEU A 113 16.40 -2.76 -5.29
N MET A 114 16.96 -1.64 -4.84
CA MET A 114 16.53 -0.31 -5.27
C MET A 114 17.00 0.02 -6.69
N GLU A 115 18.18 -0.45 -7.10
CA GLU A 115 18.61 -0.35 -8.50
C GLU A 115 17.68 -1.14 -9.43
N LYS A 116 17.30 -2.35 -9.03
CA LYS A 116 16.35 -3.16 -9.80
C LYS A 116 14.98 -2.47 -9.88
N LEU A 117 14.48 -1.89 -8.79
CA LEU A 117 13.22 -1.14 -8.77
C LEU A 117 13.29 0.08 -9.71
N ALA A 118 14.39 0.83 -9.67
CA ALA A 118 14.61 1.94 -10.59
C ALA A 118 14.67 1.49 -12.06
N GLY A 119 15.18 0.28 -12.33
CA GLY A 119 15.12 -0.35 -13.64
C GLY A 119 13.69 -0.60 -14.11
N GLU A 120 12.84 -1.15 -13.25
CA GLU A 120 11.40 -1.33 -13.57
C GLU A 120 10.73 0.02 -13.83
N MET A 121 10.95 1.02 -12.98
CA MET A 121 10.38 2.36 -13.17
C MET A 121 10.71 2.93 -14.56
N ARG A 122 11.98 2.84 -14.98
CA ARG A 122 12.40 3.28 -16.32
C ARG A 122 11.65 2.58 -17.45
N LEU A 123 11.36 1.27 -17.30
CA LEU A 123 10.57 0.53 -18.29
C LEU A 123 9.13 1.02 -18.37
N TRP A 124 8.52 1.32 -17.22
CA TRP A 124 7.16 1.88 -17.17
C TRP A 124 7.12 3.29 -17.77
N GLU A 125 8.06 4.17 -17.44
CA GLU A 125 8.15 5.53 -17.97
C GLU A 125 8.44 5.56 -19.48
N ALA A 126 9.29 4.66 -19.96
CA ALA A 126 9.54 4.52 -21.40
C ALA A 126 8.29 4.03 -22.17
N THR A 127 7.38 3.31 -21.49
CA THR A 127 6.16 2.78 -22.11
C THR A 127 5.00 3.77 -22.03
N ASP A 128 4.90 4.54 -20.94
CA ASP A 128 3.89 5.58 -20.73
C ASP A 128 4.54 6.87 -20.22
N THR A 129 4.75 7.80 -21.13
CA THR A 129 5.38 9.10 -20.85
C THR A 129 4.42 10.13 -20.23
N MET A 130 3.11 9.82 -20.18
CA MET A 130 2.08 10.73 -19.66
C MET A 130 1.96 10.69 -18.14
N ILE A 131 2.21 9.52 -17.54
CA ILE A 131 2.06 9.32 -16.10
C ILE A 131 3.43 8.92 -15.52
N PRO A 132 4.16 9.84 -14.88
CA PRO A 132 5.45 9.54 -14.27
C PRO A 132 5.31 8.55 -13.11
N THR A 133 6.38 7.80 -12.83
CA THR A 133 6.37 6.77 -11.78
C THR A 133 6.79 7.32 -10.42
N VAL A 134 6.37 6.60 -9.36
CA VAL A 134 6.84 6.73 -7.98
C VAL A 134 7.20 5.35 -7.47
N SER A 135 8.40 5.21 -6.90
CA SER A 135 8.83 3.96 -6.26
C SER A 135 8.13 3.73 -4.94
N ALA A 136 7.85 2.46 -4.62
CA ALA A 136 7.27 2.08 -3.35
C ALA A 136 7.87 0.78 -2.80
N LEU A 137 7.96 0.70 -1.47
CA LEU A 137 8.19 -0.56 -0.75
C LEU A 137 6.89 -0.98 -0.09
N HIS A 138 6.33 -2.12 -0.49
CA HIS A 138 5.10 -2.65 0.08
C HIS A 138 5.45 -3.80 1.03
N TYR A 139 5.57 -3.47 2.30
CA TYR A 139 6.07 -4.35 3.36
C TYR A 139 4.94 -5.04 4.11
N ILE A 140 5.00 -6.36 4.23
CA ILE A 140 4.05 -7.15 5.02
C ILE A 140 4.34 -6.92 6.50
N ALA A 141 3.67 -5.94 7.10
CA ALA A 141 3.86 -5.55 8.51
C ALA A 141 3.09 -6.45 9.48
N VAL A 142 2.01 -7.08 9.02
CA VAL A 142 1.26 -8.12 9.75
C VAL A 142 1.13 -9.32 8.85
N THR A 143 1.77 -10.42 9.22
CA THR A 143 1.84 -11.66 8.43
C THR A 143 0.91 -12.72 9.01
N ALA A 144 -0.01 -13.25 8.20
CA ALA A 144 -0.80 -14.42 8.58
C ALA A 144 0.09 -15.66 8.69
N GLN A 145 -0.20 -16.55 9.62
CA GLN A 145 0.58 -17.77 9.86
C GLN A 145 -0.32 -18.96 10.17
N ARG A 146 0.20 -20.16 9.93
CA ARG A 146 -0.57 -21.42 10.16
C ARG A 146 -0.68 -21.80 11.64
N THR A 147 0.09 -21.17 12.50
CA THR A 147 0.09 -21.43 13.95
C THR A 147 -0.67 -20.30 14.67
N PRO A 148 -1.34 -20.61 15.80
CA PRO A 148 -2.17 -19.63 16.51
C PRO A 148 -1.38 -18.42 17.03
N GLY A 149 -0.08 -18.55 17.24
CA GLY A 149 0.70 -17.51 17.90
C GLY A 149 0.43 -17.45 19.42
N ARG A 150 0.90 -16.40 20.09
CA ARG A 150 0.75 -16.25 21.54
C ARG A 150 -0.68 -15.88 21.95
N ASP A 151 -1.40 -15.18 21.09
CA ASP A 151 -2.75 -14.65 21.36
C ASP A 151 -3.86 -15.37 20.58
N GLY A 152 -3.55 -16.46 19.89
CA GLY A 152 -4.51 -17.24 19.13
C GLY A 152 -4.99 -16.63 17.83
N MET A 153 -4.39 -15.50 17.39
CA MET A 153 -4.89 -14.72 16.25
C MET A 153 -4.33 -15.17 14.89
N TYR A 154 -3.53 -16.23 14.85
CA TYR A 154 -2.96 -16.78 13.59
C TYR A 154 -2.29 -15.72 12.71
N ARG A 155 -1.66 -14.72 13.34
CA ARG A 155 -0.86 -13.68 12.69
C ARG A 155 0.35 -13.32 13.54
N LEU A 156 1.35 -12.72 12.89
CA LEU A 156 2.55 -12.18 13.51
C LEU A 156 2.71 -10.72 13.09
N ARG A 157 2.72 -9.81 14.05
CA ARG A 157 3.09 -8.41 13.81
C ARG A 157 4.60 -8.30 13.75
N MET A 158 5.11 -7.65 12.69
CA MET A 158 6.54 -7.39 12.59
C MET A 158 6.98 -6.43 13.69
N PRO A 159 8.22 -6.59 14.21
CA PRO A 159 8.77 -5.64 15.17
C PRO A 159 8.82 -4.22 14.60
N HIS A 160 8.62 -3.21 15.45
CA HIS A 160 8.73 -1.81 15.03
C HIS A 160 10.10 -1.50 14.41
N THR A 161 11.18 -2.08 14.94
CA THR A 161 12.54 -1.93 14.38
C THR A 161 12.67 -2.36 12.92
N GLU A 162 11.86 -3.32 12.46
CA GLU A 162 11.87 -3.74 11.06
C GLU A 162 11.01 -2.82 10.18
N ILE A 163 9.90 -2.34 10.72
CA ILE A 163 9.09 -1.32 10.04
C ILE A 163 9.90 -0.04 9.87
N ASP A 164 10.58 0.41 10.93
CA ASP A 164 11.48 1.57 10.91
C ASP A 164 12.58 1.38 9.85
N ARG A 165 13.19 0.21 9.79
CA ARG A 165 14.21 -0.13 8.79
C ARG A 165 13.70 -0.01 7.35
N VAL A 166 12.47 -0.45 7.08
CA VAL A 166 11.86 -0.32 5.74
C VAL A 166 11.58 1.13 5.41
N ILE A 167 11.06 1.91 6.36
CA ILE A 167 10.77 3.33 6.18
C ILE A 167 12.07 4.10 5.93
N ASP A 168 13.11 3.84 6.69
CA ASP A 168 14.42 4.47 6.51
C ASP A 168 15.03 4.11 5.15
N MET A 169 14.93 2.84 4.73
CA MET A 169 15.34 2.39 3.39
C MET A 169 14.56 3.17 2.31
N ALA A 170 13.26 3.23 2.40
CA ALA A 170 12.42 3.93 1.43
C ALA A 170 12.80 5.43 1.34
N ARG A 171 12.99 6.09 2.46
CA ARG A 171 13.36 7.52 2.52
C ARG A 171 14.73 7.81 1.93
N ARG A 172 15.74 6.95 2.17
CA ARG A 172 17.06 7.10 1.53
C ARG A 172 16.97 7.09 0.00
N HIS A 173 15.99 6.38 -0.55
CA HIS A 173 15.78 6.22 -1.99
C HIS A 173 14.55 6.99 -2.53
N GLN A 174 13.97 7.91 -1.75
CA GLN A 174 12.81 8.72 -2.13
C GLN A 174 11.59 7.88 -2.53
N ALA A 175 11.42 6.71 -1.94
CA ALA A 175 10.29 5.83 -2.13
C ALA A 175 9.22 6.04 -1.05
N ILE A 176 7.97 5.78 -1.38
CA ILE A 176 6.86 5.69 -0.41
C ILE A 176 6.76 4.27 0.16
N VAL A 177 6.06 4.12 1.27
CA VAL A 177 5.89 2.83 1.94
C VAL A 177 4.41 2.46 2.00
N PHE A 178 4.11 1.18 1.78
CA PHE A 178 2.84 0.56 2.16
C PHE A 178 3.11 -0.46 3.26
N LEU A 179 2.32 -0.40 4.32
CA LEU A 179 2.30 -1.43 5.36
C LEU A 179 1.12 -2.35 5.09
N ASP A 180 1.40 -3.61 4.76
CA ASP A 180 0.39 -4.59 4.42
C ASP A 180 -0.07 -5.39 5.63
N ILE A 181 -1.37 -5.69 5.70
CA ILE A 181 -2.02 -6.41 6.78
C ILE A 181 -2.67 -7.68 6.25
N GLN A 182 -2.14 -8.82 6.71
CA GLN A 182 -2.74 -10.14 6.62
C GLN A 182 -3.31 -10.50 8.00
N THR A 183 -4.61 -10.35 8.17
CA THR A 183 -5.26 -10.34 9.51
C THR A 183 -5.21 -11.66 10.27
N GLY A 184 -5.19 -12.81 9.58
CA GLY A 184 -5.45 -14.09 10.23
C GLY A 184 -6.85 -14.10 10.88
N HIS A 185 -6.91 -14.36 12.19
CA HIS A 185 -8.15 -14.28 13.00
C HIS A 185 -8.35 -12.91 13.66
N SER A 186 -7.41 -11.94 13.44
CA SER A 186 -7.54 -10.59 13.95
C SER A 186 -8.50 -9.75 13.09
N ASP A 187 -8.79 -8.56 13.55
CA ASP A 187 -9.63 -7.58 12.87
C ASP A 187 -8.79 -6.52 12.14
N ALA A 188 -9.15 -6.20 10.89
CA ALA A 188 -8.38 -5.28 10.05
C ALA A 188 -8.27 -3.86 10.64
N LEU A 189 -9.32 -3.35 11.27
CA LEU A 189 -9.29 -2.03 11.92
C LEU A 189 -8.39 -2.04 13.15
N THR A 190 -8.40 -3.13 13.93
CA THR A 190 -7.52 -3.32 15.08
C THR A 190 -6.05 -3.32 14.67
N GLU A 191 -5.70 -4.07 13.60
CA GLU A 191 -4.33 -4.09 13.09
C GLU A 191 -3.92 -2.73 12.47
N THR A 192 -4.83 -2.05 11.77
CA THR A 192 -4.60 -0.70 11.25
C THR A 192 -4.31 0.31 12.38
N LYS A 193 -5.10 0.28 13.46
CA LYS A 193 -4.88 1.15 14.63
C LYS A 193 -3.56 0.88 15.34
N ALA A 194 -3.09 -0.36 15.33
CA ALA A 194 -1.78 -0.71 15.87
C ALA A 194 -0.61 -0.06 15.06
N LEU A 195 -0.84 0.30 13.81
CA LEU A 195 0.10 0.98 12.92
C LEU A 195 -0.12 2.51 12.85
N ALA A 196 -0.99 3.08 13.69
CA ALA A 196 -1.41 4.49 13.62
C ALA A 196 -0.25 5.48 13.57
N GLY A 197 0.80 5.28 14.39
CA GLY A 197 1.97 6.16 14.42
C GLY A 197 2.72 6.22 13.07
N TYR A 198 2.78 5.10 12.36
CA TYR A 198 3.36 5.05 11.01
C TYR A 198 2.42 5.65 9.96
N LEU A 199 1.13 5.34 10.05
CA LEU A 199 0.12 5.86 9.13
C LEU A 199 -0.11 7.37 9.27
N ALA A 200 0.33 7.98 10.37
CA ALA A 200 0.40 9.43 10.54
C ALA A 200 1.59 10.08 9.78
N MET A 201 2.48 9.31 9.17
CA MET A 201 3.56 9.82 8.33
C MET A 201 3.05 10.04 6.90
N PRO A 202 3.40 11.16 6.21
CA PRO A 202 2.84 11.49 4.90
C PRO A 202 3.19 10.49 3.79
N ASP A 203 4.32 9.83 3.89
CA ASP A 203 4.90 8.88 2.94
C ASP A 203 4.55 7.40 3.22
N VAL A 204 3.73 7.13 4.26
CA VAL A 204 3.32 5.77 4.64
C VAL A 204 1.83 5.56 4.38
N HIS A 205 1.51 4.50 3.65
CA HIS A 205 0.19 4.10 3.19
C HIS A 205 -0.17 2.70 3.69
N LEU A 206 -1.33 2.17 3.32
CA LEU A 206 -1.84 0.90 3.85
C LEU A 206 -2.20 -0.09 2.73
N GLY A 207 -1.87 -1.37 2.96
CA GLY A 207 -2.38 -2.52 2.21
C GLY A 207 -3.27 -3.40 3.08
N LEU A 208 -4.30 -3.99 2.51
CA LEU A 208 -5.14 -5.03 3.11
C LEU A 208 -5.14 -6.25 2.20
N ASP A 209 -4.89 -7.42 2.78
CA ASP A 209 -4.90 -8.68 2.05
C ASP A 209 -6.07 -9.58 2.51
N PRO A 210 -7.23 -9.48 1.83
CA PRO A 210 -8.41 -10.28 2.14
C PRO A 210 -8.20 -11.79 2.03
N GLU A 211 -7.20 -12.26 1.26
CA GLU A 211 -6.87 -13.69 1.14
C GLU A 211 -6.68 -14.34 2.51
N TYR A 212 -6.12 -13.58 3.46
CA TYR A 212 -5.80 -14.05 4.79
C TYR A 212 -6.76 -13.57 5.88
N ASN A 213 -7.91 -13.01 5.52
CA ASN A 213 -8.94 -12.62 6.49
C ASN A 213 -9.87 -13.79 6.81
N MET A 214 -9.57 -14.50 7.90
CA MET A 214 -10.19 -15.78 8.27
C MET A 214 -11.39 -15.60 9.19
N THR A 215 -12.48 -15.01 8.69
CA THR A 215 -13.70 -14.69 9.46
C THR A 215 -14.44 -15.91 10.01
N GLY A 216 -14.27 -17.07 9.41
CA GLY A 216 -14.90 -18.33 9.83
C GLY A 216 -14.02 -19.22 10.71
N GLY A 217 -12.90 -18.71 11.22
CA GLY A 217 -11.99 -19.48 12.09
C GLY A 217 -11.11 -20.50 11.36
N GLN A 218 -11.02 -20.43 10.03
CA GLN A 218 -10.15 -21.30 9.24
C GLN A 218 -8.67 -20.95 9.50
N ILE A 219 -7.80 -21.95 9.35
CA ILE A 219 -6.36 -21.71 9.44
C ILE A 219 -5.90 -20.95 8.16
N PRO A 220 -5.14 -19.85 8.27
CA PRO A 220 -4.58 -19.17 7.11
C PRO A 220 -3.83 -20.12 6.17
N CYS A 221 -3.89 -19.88 4.87
CA CYS A 221 -3.37 -20.76 3.80
C CYS A 221 -4.10 -22.11 3.64
N SER A 222 -5.17 -22.39 4.37
CA SER A 222 -6.01 -23.58 4.12
C SER A 222 -7.17 -23.31 3.16
N THR A 223 -7.56 -22.06 3.06
CA THR A 223 -8.58 -21.53 2.14
C THR A 223 -8.30 -20.07 1.83
N ILE A 224 -8.92 -19.55 0.78
CA ILE A 224 -8.91 -18.12 0.47
C ILE A 224 -9.89 -17.42 1.41
N GLY A 225 -9.41 -16.36 2.08
CA GLY A 225 -10.21 -15.55 2.99
C GLY A 225 -11.15 -14.59 2.26
N THR A 226 -11.88 -13.81 3.05
CA THR A 226 -12.86 -12.83 2.56
C THR A 226 -12.90 -11.60 3.45
N MET A 227 -13.12 -10.42 2.87
CA MET A 227 -13.31 -9.17 3.59
C MET A 227 -14.52 -8.44 3.03
N ASP A 228 -15.43 -8.01 3.90
CA ASP A 228 -16.60 -7.25 3.47
C ASP A 228 -16.29 -5.77 3.30
N ALA A 229 -17.01 -5.10 2.40
CA ALA A 229 -16.92 -3.66 2.21
C ALA A 229 -17.09 -2.86 3.51
N ALA A 230 -17.89 -3.33 4.46
CA ALA A 230 -18.05 -2.67 5.76
C ALA A 230 -16.73 -2.61 6.55
N THR A 231 -15.94 -3.69 6.54
CA THR A 231 -14.61 -3.72 7.15
C THR A 231 -13.64 -2.76 6.44
N ILE A 232 -13.63 -2.77 5.11
CA ILE A 232 -12.82 -1.84 4.30
C ILE A 232 -13.22 -0.39 4.59
N ASN A 233 -14.53 -0.11 4.71
CA ASN A 233 -15.06 1.21 5.01
C ASN A 233 -14.69 1.69 6.42
N ALA A 234 -14.65 0.79 7.42
CA ALA A 234 -14.18 1.12 8.76
C ALA A 234 -12.70 1.52 8.75
N VAL A 235 -11.86 0.76 8.02
CA VAL A 235 -10.43 1.07 7.86
C VAL A 235 -10.24 2.39 7.11
N SER A 236 -10.91 2.59 5.97
CA SER A 236 -10.79 3.83 5.20
C SER A 236 -11.34 5.05 5.96
N GLY A 237 -12.37 4.87 6.80
CA GLY A 237 -12.87 5.89 7.71
C GLY A 237 -11.82 6.34 8.70
N TYR A 238 -11.14 5.38 9.33
CA TYR A 238 -10.05 5.65 10.25
C TYR A 238 -8.85 6.34 9.57
N LEU A 239 -8.47 5.92 8.37
CA LEU A 239 -7.43 6.61 7.60
C LEU A 239 -7.82 8.06 7.28
N ALA A 240 -9.08 8.31 6.95
CA ALA A 240 -9.58 9.65 6.70
C ALA A 240 -9.54 10.54 7.97
N GLU A 241 -9.82 9.98 9.14
CA GLU A 241 -9.64 10.66 10.42
C GLU A 241 -8.18 11.06 10.65
N LEU A 242 -7.23 10.10 10.44
CA LEU A 242 -5.79 10.39 10.57
C LEU A 242 -5.33 11.50 9.61
N VAL A 243 -5.83 11.50 8.37
CA VAL A 243 -5.51 12.56 7.39
C VAL A 243 -5.97 13.92 7.88
N ARG A 244 -7.22 14.04 8.36
CA ARG A 244 -7.77 15.30 8.85
C ARG A 244 -7.09 15.80 10.13
N GLU A 245 -6.87 14.90 11.08
CA GLU A 245 -6.27 15.24 12.38
C GLU A 245 -4.81 15.69 12.27
N ASN A 246 -4.07 15.16 11.29
CA ASN A 246 -2.64 15.43 11.14
C ASN A 246 -2.32 16.32 9.93
N GLY A 247 -3.32 16.82 9.19
CA GLY A 247 -3.10 17.68 8.00
C GLY A 247 -2.31 16.99 6.89
N LEU A 248 -2.54 15.67 6.68
CA LEU A 248 -1.76 14.87 5.75
C LEU A 248 -2.29 14.97 4.32
N PRO A 249 -1.46 14.69 3.31
CA PRO A 249 -1.97 14.35 1.99
C PRO A 249 -2.83 13.08 2.06
N PRO A 250 -3.70 12.85 1.06
CA PRO A 250 -4.53 11.64 1.03
C PRO A 250 -3.72 10.36 1.16
N LYS A 251 -4.22 9.43 1.95
CA LYS A 251 -3.66 8.09 2.06
C LYS A 251 -4.07 7.24 0.87
N ILE A 252 -3.22 6.29 0.49
CA ILE A 252 -3.58 5.27 -0.48
C ILE A 252 -3.89 3.99 0.29
N LEU A 253 -5.06 3.40 0.01
CA LEU A 253 -5.48 2.11 0.54
C LEU A 253 -5.52 1.10 -0.60
N VAL A 254 -4.58 0.16 -0.59
CA VAL A 254 -4.52 -0.96 -1.54
C VAL A 254 -5.26 -2.15 -0.96
N VAL A 255 -6.19 -2.74 -1.71
CA VAL A 255 -6.89 -3.97 -1.33
C VAL A 255 -6.64 -5.04 -2.38
N HIS A 256 -6.06 -6.16 -1.99
CA HIS A 256 -5.73 -7.27 -2.86
C HIS A 256 -6.97 -8.08 -3.23
N ARG A 257 -7.08 -8.49 -4.50
CA ARG A 257 -8.19 -9.30 -4.98
C ARG A 257 -7.83 -10.10 -6.22
N PHE A 258 -8.15 -11.39 -6.24
CA PHE A 258 -8.07 -12.23 -7.44
C PHE A 258 -9.27 -13.19 -7.60
N THR A 259 -10.24 -13.16 -6.67
CA THR A 259 -11.53 -13.85 -6.80
C THR A 259 -12.67 -12.92 -6.43
N GLN A 260 -13.90 -13.27 -6.87
CA GLN A 260 -15.09 -12.51 -6.50
C GLN A 260 -15.32 -12.52 -4.98
N ALA A 261 -15.11 -13.66 -4.34
CA ALA A 261 -15.43 -13.87 -2.93
C ALA A 261 -14.44 -13.19 -1.96
N MET A 262 -13.24 -12.83 -2.42
CA MET A 262 -12.25 -12.15 -1.55
C MET A 262 -12.75 -10.80 -1.04
N VAL A 263 -13.53 -10.08 -1.84
CA VAL A 263 -14.14 -8.80 -1.41
C VAL A 263 -15.63 -8.87 -1.69
N THR A 264 -16.42 -8.99 -0.62
CA THR A 264 -17.88 -9.00 -0.71
C THR A 264 -18.43 -7.56 -0.68
N ASN A 265 -19.59 -7.35 -1.29
CA ASN A 265 -20.25 -6.05 -1.37
C ASN A 265 -19.34 -4.91 -1.90
N ALA A 266 -18.42 -5.21 -2.82
CA ALA A 266 -17.41 -4.26 -3.31
C ALA A 266 -18.02 -2.95 -3.85
N GLN A 267 -19.25 -2.99 -4.38
CA GLN A 267 -19.99 -1.80 -4.82
C GLN A 267 -20.40 -0.85 -3.67
N SER A 268 -20.31 -1.31 -2.43
CA SER A 268 -20.62 -0.54 -1.22
C SER A 268 -19.36 0.05 -0.56
N ILE A 269 -18.20 -0.05 -1.22
CA ILE A 269 -16.99 0.62 -0.78
C ILE A 269 -17.18 2.14 -0.89
N THR A 270 -17.03 2.84 0.23
CA THR A 270 -17.19 4.29 0.32
C THR A 270 -15.92 4.99 -0.16
N ARG A 271 -16.03 5.82 -1.20
CA ARG A 271 -14.96 6.73 -1.64
C ARG A 271 -14.91 7.94 -0.70
N ARG A 272 -13.70 8.37 -0.35
CA ARG A 272 -13.43 9.49 0.56
C ARG A 272 -12.36 10.39 -0.04
N PRO A 273 -12.48 11.72 0.06
CA PRO A 273 -11.43 12.62 -0.45
C PRO A 273 -10.05 12.38 0.18
N GLU A 274 -10.03 11.96 1.44
CA GLU A 274 -8.81 11.73 2.20
C GLU A 274 -8.14 10.36 1.90
N VAL A 275 -8.83 9.48 1.15
CA VAL A 275 -8.32 8.10 0.90
C VAL A 275 -8.49 7.75 -0.57
N GLN A 276 -7.38 7.54 -1.25
CA GLN A 276 -7.32 7.05 -2.62
C GLN A 276 -7.34 5.51 -2.60
N PHE A 277 -8.44 4.93 -3.06
CA PHE A 277 -8.64 3.48 -3.02
C PHE A 277 -8.09 2.80 -4.27
N VAL A 278 -7.35 1.71 -4.09
CA VAL A 278 -6.82 0.87 -5.19
C VAL A 278 -7.27 -0.58 -4.99
N MET A 279 -8.05 -1.11 -5.93
CA MET A 279 -8.31 -2.55 -6.02
C MET A 279 -7.18 -3.20 -6.84
N ASN A 280 -6.32 -3.98 -6.18
CA ASN A 280 -5.14 -4.57 -6.78
C ASN A 280 -5.39 -6.01 -7.25
N MET A 281 -5.23 -6.29 -8.54
CA MET A 281 -5.30 -7.64 -9.07
C MET A 281 -4.09 -8.46 -8.62
N ASP A 282 -4.31 -9.43 -7.77
CA ASP A 282 -3.28 -10.24 -7.11
C ASP A 282 -3.26 -11.72 -7.57
N GLY A 283 -3.78 -11.99 -8.76
CA GLY A 283 -3.75 -13.34 -9.32
C GLY A 283 -2.46 -13.62 -10.10
N PHE A 284 -1.92 -14.82 -9.95
CA PHE A 284 -0.79 -15.30 -10.74
C PHE A 284 -1.22 -16.15 -11.95
N GLY A 285 -0.31 -16.31 -12.91
CA GLY A 285 -0.53 -17.18 -14.06
C GLY A 285 -0.11 -16.59 -15.41
N SER A 286 -0.60 -17.19 -16.49
CA SER A 286 -0.35 -16.72 -17.83
C SER A 286 -0.92 -15.31 -18.07
N PRO A 287 -0.37 -14.55 -19.04
CA PRO A 287 -0.92 -13.26 -19.44
C PRO A 287 -2.43 -13.28 -19.72
N ALA A 288 -2.92 -14.33 -20.39
CA ALA A 288 -4.35 -14.48 -20.67
C ALA A 288 -5.17 -14.61 -19.39
N ARG A 289 -4.78 -15.53 -18.49
CA ARG A 289 -5.47 -15.73 -17.20
C ARG A 289 -5.47 -14.46 -16.36
N LYS A 290 -4.37 -13.72 -16.30
CA LYS A 290 -4.26 -12.48 -15.53
C LYS A 290 -5.15 -11.37 -16.11
N LYS A 291 -5.24 -11.25 -17.45
CA LYS A 291 -6.16 -10.33 -18.13
C LYS A 291 -7.61 -10.69 -17.84
N ASP A 292 -7.97 -11.98 -17.88
CA ASP A 292 -9.32 -12.46 -17.58
C ASP A 292 -9.68 -12.16 -16.11
N THR A 293 -8.78 -12.44 -15.17
CA THR A 293 -8.97 -12.14 -13.74
C THR A 293 -9.15 -10.64 -13.51
N TYR A 294 -8.32 -9.82 -14.15
CA TYR A 294 -8.45 -8.36 -14.07
C TYR A 294 -9.79 -7.89 -14.62
N GLY A 295 -10.18 -8.33 -15.82
CA GLY A 295 -11.45 -7.97 -16.42
C GLY A 295 -12.67 -8.41 -15.60
N ALA A 296 -12.61 -9.62 -15.02
CA ALA A 296 -13.73 -10.19 -14.27
C ALA A 296 -13.94 -9.52 -12.90
N TYR A 297 -12.87 -9.25 -12.16
CA TYR A 297 -12.97 -8.92 -10.73
C TYR A 297 -12.49 -7.51 -10.38
N ILE A 298 -11.73 -6.84 -11.25
CA ILE A 298 -11.11 -5.55 -10.98
C ILE A 298 -11.63 -4.46 -11.92
N GLY A 299 -11.39 -4.58 -13.24
CA GLY A 299 -11.59 -3.52 -14.21
C GLY A 299 -13.05 -3.22 -14.54
N LYS A 300 -13.94 -4.22 -14.46
CA LYS A 300 -15.34 -4.06 -14.90
C LYS A 300 -16.11 -2.98 -14.15
N LYS A 301 -15.92 -2.88 -12.83
CA LYS A 301 -16.53 -1.87 -11.95
C LYS A 301 -15.58 -1.56 -10.79
N PRO A 302 -14.45 -0.89 -11.05
CA PRO A 302 -13.53 -0.56 -9.96
C PRO A 302 -14.17 0.47 -9.04
N PRO A 303 -14.04 0.31 -7.72
CA PRO A 303 -14.53 1.31 -6.76
C PRO A 303 -13.92 2.69 -6.98
N GLN A 304 -12.61 2.75 -7.30
CA GLN A 304 -11.90 3.98 -7.67
C GLN A 304 -10.75 3.67 -8.62
N PHE A 305 -9.54 3.41 -8.13
CA PHE A 305 -8.37 3.08 -8.95
C PHE A 305 -8.10 1.58 -8.95
N THR A 306 -7.24 1.15 -9.87
CA THR A 306 -6.86 -0.25 -10.02
C THR A 306 -5.36 -0.45 -9.93
N GLY A 307 -4.97 -1.65 -9.48
CA GLY A 307 -3.60 -2.11 -9.45
C GLY A 307 -3.43 -3.47 -10.14
N PHE A 308 -2.18 -3.83 -10.39
CA PHE A 308 -1.81 -5.08 -11.04
C PHE A 308 -0.53 -5.66 -10.44
N LYS A 309 -0.57 -6.91 -10.00
CA LYS A 309 0.59 -7.60 -9.44
C LYS A 309 1.27 -8.50 -10.45
N LEU A 310 2.58 -8.52 -10.44
CA LEU A 310 3.46 -9.29 -11.29
C LEU A 310 4.38 -10.16 -10.42
N PHE A 311 4.40 -11.47 -10.67
CA PHE A 311 5.16 -12.43 -9.87
C PHE A 311 6.38 -12.90 -10.66
N TYR A 312 7.57 -12.44 -10.31
CA TYR A 312 8.82 -12.74 -11.01
C TYR A 312 9.08 -14.23 -11.21
N LYS A 313 8.73 -15.05 -10.23
CA LYS A 313 8.98 -16.51 -10.24
C LYS A 313 7.75 -17.29 -10.66
N ILE A 314 6.57 -16.92 -10.16
CA ILE A 314 5.36 -17.75 -10.30
C ILE A 314 4.71 -17.56 -11.67
N ASP A 315 4.61 -16.32 -12.17
CA ASP A 315 4.00 -16.07 -13.49
C ASP A 315 4.75 -16.81 -14.61
N PRO A 316 6.10 -16.76 -14.72
CA PRO A 316 6.81 -17.55 -15.72
C PRO A 316 6.68 -19.06 -15.51
N ALA A 317 6.69 -19.54 -14.26
CA ALA A 317 6.59 -20.97 -13.96
C ALA A 317 5.21 -21.57 -14.30
N THR A 318 4.15 -20.76 -14.21
CA THR A 318 2.76 -21.21 -14.43
C THR A 318 2.17 -20.74 -15.77
N GLY A 319 2.77 -19.73 -16.40
CA GLY A 319 2.21 -19.09 -17.60
C GLY A 319 3.21 -18.76 -18.69
N GLY A 320 4.47 -19.19 -18.54
CA GLY A 320 5.52 -19.07 -19.54
C GLY A 320 6.32 -17.77 -19.50
N ARG A 321 5.76 -16.64 -19.05
CA ARG A 321 6.47 -15.37 -18.95
C ARG A 321 5.79 -14.34 -18.07
N LEU A 322 6.53 -13.33 -17.68
CA LEU A 322 6.00 -12.12 -17.07
C LEU A 322 5.31 -11.23 -18.13
N MET A 323 4.23 -10.54 -17.76
CA MET A 323 3.62 -9.55 -18.64
C MET A 323 4.51 -8.31 -18.74
N LEU A 324 4.58 -7.74 -19.94
CA LEU A 324 5.29 -6.48 -20.19
C LEU A 324 4.45 -5.26 -19.80
N PRO A 325 5.07 -4.12 -19.44
CA PRO A 325 4.35 -2.87 -19.16
C PRO A 325 3.32 -2.52 -20.23
N ALA A 326 3.68 -2.59 -21.52
CA ALA A 326 2.78 -2.29 -22.63
C ALA A 326 1.50 -3.16 -22.64
N GLU A 327 1.58 -4.40 -22.18
CA GLU A 327 0.41 -5.29 -22.11
C GLU A 327 -0.49 -4.97 -20.93
N VAL A 328 0.12 -4.58 -19.80
CA VAL A 328 -0.63 -4.20 -18.60
C VAL A 328 -1.32 -2.85 -18.81
N LEU A 329 -0.65 -1.92 -19.50
CA LEU A 329 -1.21 -0.59 -19.79
C LEU A 329 -2.44 -0.63 -20.69
N LEU A 330 -2.62 -1.69 -21.48
CA LEU A 330 -3.83 -1.89 -22.31
C LEU A 330 -5.07 -2.33 -21.52
N LEU A 331 -4.92 -2.62 -20.23
CA LEU A 331 -6.07 -2.96 -19.38
C LEU A 331 -6.95 -1.72 -19.13
N GLN A 332 -8.24 -1.93 -18.92
CA GLN A 332 -9.21 -0.86 -18.71
C GLN A 332 -9.90 -0.98 -17.34
N PRO A 333 -9.77 0.07 -16.48
CA PRO A 333 -8.87 1.21 -16.63
C PRO A 333 -7.42 0.75 -16.51
N SER A 334 -6.48 1.50 -17.10
CA SER A 334 -5.04 1.21 -16.94
C SER A 334 -4.64 1.28 -15.48
N PRO A 335 -3.96 0.26 -14.93
CA PRO A 335 -3.55 0.26 -13.51
C PRO A 335 -2.60 1.41 -13.19
N VAL A 336 -2.84 2.07 -12.04
CA VAL A 336 -1.98 3.12 -11.49
C VAL A 336 -1.07 2.62 -10.37
N TYR A 337 -1.27 1.39 -9.93
CA TYR A 337 -0.46 0.72 -8.93
C TYR A 337 0.05 -0.61 -9.50
N ILE A 338 1.35 -0.75 -9.57
CA ILE A 338 2.02 -1.95 -10.10
C ILE A 338 2.84 -2.57 -8.98
N GLN A 339 2.58 -3.82 -8.67
CA GLN A 339 3.28 -4.52 -7.61
C GLN A 339 4.07 -5.70 -8.16
N TYR A 340 5.34 -5.77 -7.83
CA TYR A 340 6.20 -6.92 -8.12
C TYR A 340 6.47 -7.75 -6.86
N GLN A 341 6.33 -9.08 -7.01
CA GLN A 341 6.63 -10.05 -5.94
C GLN A 341 7.63 -11.10 -6.41
#